data_5ce36bfb8e9adab373bd30fc2422df8f
#
_entry.id   5ce36bfb8e9adab373bd30fc2422df8f
#
_cell.length_a   1.000
_cell.length_b   1.000
_cell.length_c   1.000
_cell.angle_alpha   90.00
_cell.angle_beta   90.00
_cell.angle_gamma   90.00
#
_symmetry.space_group_name_H-M   'P 1'
#
loop_
_entity.id
_entity.type
_entity.pdbx_description
1 polymer ?
#
loop_
_entity_poly.entity_id
_entity_poly.type
_entity_poly.pdbx_seq_one_letter_code
_entity_poly.pdbx_strand_id
1 'polypeptide(L)'
;QSLLDCLAGKADADPQTQIRLIELKEIIAKAIDTLPEKERLMVSLYYYEELTMKEIGAVLDITESRVSQIHSKAVLHLRTKLKSIIAEEL
;
A
#
# COMPACT_ATOMS: atom_id res chain seq x y z
N GLN A 1 7.97 8.57 -2.63
CA GLN A 1 6.77 8.36 -1.80
C GLN A 1 6.71 6.94 -1.28
N SER A 2 6.45 6.79 0.00
CA SER A 2 6.25 5.47 0.59
C SER A 2 4.77 5.11 0.60
N LEU A 3 4.49 3.81 0.67
CA LEU A 3 3.11 3.33 0.81
C LEU A 3 2.46 3.89 2.09
N LEU A 4 3.24 4.00 3.15
CA LEU A 4 2.76 4.54 4.42
C LEU A 4 2.28 5.99 4.26
N ASP A 5 3.01 6.82 3.49
CA ASP A 5 2.62 8.20 3.23
C ASP A 5 1.30 8.28 2.45
N CYS A 6 1.11 7.37 1.49
CA CYS A 6 -0.13 7.30 0.71
C CYS A 6 -1.32 6.91 1.60
N LEU A 7 -1.12 6.06 2.59
CA LEU A 7 -2.18 5.54 3.44
C LEU A 7 -2.47 6.45 4.64
N ALA A 8 -1.44 7.02 5.24
CA ALA A 8 -1.56 7.81 6.47
C ALA A 8 -1.74 9.32 6.23
N GLY A 9 -1.42 9.81 5.03
CA GLY A 9 -1.42 11.23 4.73
C GLY A 9 -0.13 11.88 5.19
N LYS A 10 -0.14 12.62 6.29
CA LYS A 10 1.06 13.29 6.79
C LYS A 10 1.76 12.46 7.85
N ALA A 11 3.09 12.37 7.75
CA ALA A 11 3.91 11.74 8.79
C ALA A 11 4.20 12.73 9.90
N ASP A 12 3.96 12.34 11.15
CA ASP A 12 4.35 13.10 12.32
C ASP A 12 5.76 12.68 12.77
N ALA A 13 6.54 13.64 13.23
CA ALA A 13 7.93 13.41 13.64
C ALA A 13 8.07 13.11 15.14
N ASP A 14 7.00 12.68 15.80
CA ASP A 14 6.97 12.38 17.22
C ASP A 14 7.64 11.02 17.51
N PRO A 15 8.51 10.90 18.56
CA PRO A 15 9.13 9.62 18.91
C PRO A 15 8.12 8.50 19.21
N GLN A 16 6.98 8.81 19.79
CA GLN A 16 5.92 7.83 20.02
C GLN A 16 5.33 7.32 18.70
N THR A 17 5.30 8.20 17.71
CA THR A 17 4.83 7.86 16.37
C THR A 17 5.76 6.85 15.69
N GLN A 18 7.07 6.87 15.96
CA GLN A 18 8.02 5.92 15.37
C GLN A 18 7.74 4.48 15.79
N ILE A 19 7.41 4.25 17.06
CA ILE A 19 7.06 2.91 17.55
C ILE A 19 5.76 2.45 16.88
N ARG A 20 4.79 3.36 16.76
CA ARG A 20 3.54 3.07 16.06
C ARG A 20 3.74 2.80 14.58
N LEU A 21 4.74 3.45 13.96
CA LEU A 21 5.06 3.24 12.55
C LEU A 21 5.57 1.82 12.30
N ILE A 22 6.37 1.24 13.21
CA ILE A 22 6.84 -0.13 13.09
C ILE A 22 5.66 -1.10 13.15
N GLU A 23 4.78 -0.92 14.13
CA GLU A 23 3.55 -1.72 14.27
C GLU A 23 2.65 -1.56 13.04
N LEU A 24 2.53 -0.33 12.54
CA LEU A 24 1.72 -0.03 11.37
C LEU A 24 2.26 -0.70 10.11
N LYS A 25 3.59 -0.75 9.95
CA LYS A 25 4.22 -1.45 8.83
C LYS A 25 3.90 -2.95 8.85
N GLU A 26 3.89 -3.56 10.03
CA GLU A 26 3.51 -4.97 10.17
C GLU A 26 2.05 -5.20 9.82
N ILE A 27 1.17 -4.30 10.25
CA ILE A 27 -0.25 -4.35 9.94
C ILE A 27 -0.47 -4.18 8.43
N ILE A 28 0.25 -3.24 7.80
CA ILE A 28 0.17 -3.01 6.36
C ILE A 28 0.62 -4.26 5.60
N ALA A 29 1.71 -4.90 6.02
CA ALA A 29 2.18 -6.13 5.38
C ALA A 29 1.12 -7.22 5.41
N LYS A 30 0.45 -7.39 6.55
CA LYS A 30 -0.65 -8.34 6.67
C LYS A 30 -1.84 -7.97 5.78
N ALA A 31 -2.15 -6.68 5.71
CA ALA A 31 -3.25 -6.19 4.87
C ALA A 31 -2.95 -6.43 3.39
N ILE A 32 -1.71 -6.24 2.97
CA ILE A 32 -1.28 -6.50 1.58
C ILE A 32 -1.52 -7.96 1.22
N ASP A 33 -1.25 -8.89 2.13
CA ASP A 33 -1.46 -10.31 1.90
C ASP A 33 -2.93 -10.67 1.67
N THR A 34 -3.86 -9.82 2.08
CA THR A 34 -5.30 -10.05 1.87
C THR A 34 -5.80 -9.49 0.55
N LEU A 35 -4.98 -8.74 -0.18
CA LEU A 35 -5.39 -8.15 -1.45
C LEU A 35 -5.53 -9.21 -2.55
N PRO A 36 -6.40 -8.96 -3.54
CA PRO A 36 -6.39 -9.78 -4.76
C PRO A 36 -5.00 -9.83 -5.39
N GLU A 37 -4.70 -10.92 -6.06
CA GLU A 37 -3.36 -11.17 -6.60
C GLU A 37 -2.83 -10.01 -7.45
N LYS A 38 -3.65 -9.44 -8.32
CA LYS A 38 -3.22 -8.34 -9.20
C LYS A 38 -2.85 -7.09 -8.40
N GLU A 39 -3.65 -6.77 -7.38
CA GLU A 39 -3.39 -5.61 -6.54
C GLU A 39 -2.16 -5.82 -5.67
N ARG A 40 -2.00 -7.02 -5.11
CA ARG A 40 -0.82 -7.37 -4.31
C ARG A 40 0.45 -7.28 -5.14
N LEU A 41 0.43 -7.82 -6.35
CA LEU A 41 1.56 -7.76 -7.27
C LEU A 41 1.89 -6.32 -7.65
N MET A 42 0.86 -5.53 -7.94
CA MET A 42 1.02 -4.11 -8.28
C MET A 42 1.69 -3.33 -7.15
N VAL A 43 1.22 -3.53 -5.91
CA VAL A 43 1.78 -2.87 -4.73
C VAL A 43 3.24 -3.27 -4.54
N SER A 44 3.55 -4.55 -4.68
CA SER A 44 4.92 -5.05 -4.54
C SER A 44 5.86 -4.45 -5.58
N LEU A 45 5.43 -4.38 -6.83
CA LEU A 45 6.25 -3.83 -7.90
C LEU A 45 6.47 -2.33 -7.74
N TYR A 46 5.46 -1.61 -7.31
CA TYR A 46 5.53 -0.15 -7.23
C TYR A 46 6.30 0.31 -5.99
N TYR A 47 6.03 -0.27 -4.83
CA TYR A 47 6.59 0.22 -3.55
C TYR A 47 7.85 -0.52 -3.11
N TYR A 48 7.96 -1.81 -3.35
CA TYR A 48 9.13 -2.59 -2.93
C TYR A 48 10.20 -2.66 -4.01
N GLU A 49 9.79 -2.87 -5.27
CA GLU A 49 10.73 -2.93 -6.39
C GLU A 49 10.99 -1.55 -7.01
N GLU A 50 10.23 -0.55 -6.59
CA GLU A 50 10.36 0.85 -7.03
C GLU A 50 10.26 1.04 -8.55
N LEU A 51 9.41 0.24 -9.18
CA LEU A 51 9.14 0.40 -10.61
C LEU A 51 8.17 1.55 -10.85
N THR A 52 8.32 2.21 -12.00
CA THR A 52 7.35 3.21 -12.44
C THR A 52 6.08 2.52 -12.91
N MET A 53 4.98 3.26 -12.98
CA MET A 53 3.73 2.71 -13.52
C MET A 53 3.88 2.25 -14.97
N LYS A 54 4.71 2.94 -15.74
CA LYS A 54 5.02 2.55 -17.13
C LYS A 54 5.74 1.20 -17.16
N GLU A 55 6.73 1.02 -16.28
CA GLU A 55 7.48 -0.23 -16.19
C GLU A 55 6.57 -1.38 -15.73
N ILE A 56 5.70 -1.12 -14.77
CA ILE A 56 4.74 -2.12 -14.29
C ILE A 56 3.79 -2.52 -15.43
N GLY A 57 3.32 -1.56 -16.20
CA GLY A 57 2.48 -1.83 -17.37
C GLY A 57 3.18 -2.76 -18.35
N ALA A 58 4.47 -2.55 -18.60
CA ALA A 58 5.26 -3.40 -19.48
C ALA A 58 5.43 -4.81 -18.90
N VAL A 59 5.68 -4.93 -17.59
CA VAL A 59 5.83 -6.22 -16.92
C VAL A 59 4.54 -7.02 -16.93
N LEU A 60 3.42 -6.37 -16.66
CA LEU A 60 2.11 -7.02 -16.57
C LEU A 60 1.36 -7.08 -17.90
N ASP A 61 1.94 -6.50 -18.95
CA ASP A 61 1.32 -6.43 -20.28
C ASP A 61 -0.05 -5.73 -20.26
N ILE A 62 -0.11 -4.60 -19.59
CA ILE A 62 -1.30 -3.74 -19.52
C ILE A 62 -0.90 -2.28 -19.72
N THR A 63 -1.88 -1.42 -19.94
CA THR A 63 -1.62 0.00 -20.13
C THR A 63 -1.23 0.67 -18.80
N GLU A 64 -0.52 1.80 -18.90
CA GLU A 64 -0.19 2.62 -17.73
C GLU A 64 -1.45 3.11 -17.02
N SER A 65 -2.49 3.47 -17.77
CA SER A 65 -3.78 3.86 -17.21
C SER A 65 -4.41 2.75 -16.38
N ARG A 66 -4.30 1.51 -16.85
CA ARG A 66 -4.82 0.35 -16.11
C ARG A 66 -4.03 0.12 -14.83
N VAL A 67 -2.70 0.29 -14.88
CA VAL A 67 -1.85 0.23 -13.68
C VAL A 67 -2.31 1.24 -12.64
N SER A 68 -2.56 2.48 -13.07
CA SER A 68 -3.05 3.54 -12.19
C SER A 68 -4.39 3.19 -11.54
N GLN A 69 -5.31 2.59 -12.30
CA GLN A 69 -6.60 2.15 -11.77
C GLN A 69 -6.44 1.05 -10.72
N ILE A 70 -5.58 0.08 -10.98
CA ILE A 70 -5.31 -1.01 -10.04
C ILE A 70 -4.67 -0.46 -8.76
N HIS A 71 -3.73 0.47 -8.91
CA HIS A 71 -3.10 1.15 -7.78
C HIS A 71 -4.14 1.86 -6.90
N SER A 72 -5.03 2.61 -7.49
CA SER A 72 -6.07 3.33 -6.76
C SER A 72 -6.99 2.38 -6.00
N LYS A 73 -7.38 1.27 -6.61
CA LYS A 73 -8.19 0.24 -5.97
C LYS A 73 -7.44 -0.43 -4.81
N ALA A 74 -6.15 -0.74 -5.03
CA ALA A 74 -5.33 -1.35 -4.00
C ALA A 74 -5.21 -0.46 -2.77
N VAL A 75 -4.94 0.83 -2.98
CA VAL A 75 -4.85 1.81 -1.89
C VAL A 75 -6.18 1.90 -1.14
N LEU A 76 -7.30 1.93 -1.86
CA LEU A 76 -8.63 1.98 -1.25
C LEU A 76 -8.89 0.74 -0.39
N HIS A 77 -8.59 -0.44 -0.91
CA HIS A 77 -8.77 -1.71 -0.18
C HIS A 77 -7.88 -1.76 1.05
N LEU A 78 -6.63 -1.29 0.94
CA LEU A 78 -5.70 -1.23 2.07
C LEU A 78 -6.21 -0.31 3.17
N ARG A 79 -6.69 0.88 2.80
CA ARG A 79 -7.26 1.83 3.77
C ARG A 79 -8.43 1.23 4.52
N THR A 80 -9.34 0.58 3.81
CA THR A 80 -10.51 -0.07 4.40
C THR A 80 -10.09 -1.19 5.36
N LYS A 81 -9.14 -2.01 4.93
CA LYS A 81 -8.65 -3.13 5.75
C LYS A 81 -7.92 -2.64 7.00
N LEU A 82 -7.11 -1.59 6.85
CA LEU A 82 -6.39 -1.00 7.98
C LEU A 82 -7.34 -0.41 9.02
N LYS A 83 -8.38 0.28 8.59
CA LYS A 83 -9.40 0.81 9.49
C LYS A 83 -10.06 -0.30 10.29
N SER A 84 -10.38 -1.41 9.65
CA SER A 84 -10.98 -2.57 10.29
C SER A 84 -10.05 -3.19 11.33
N ILE A 85 -8.78 -3.40 10.99
CA ILE A 85 -7.78 -3.98 11.88
C ILE A 85 -7.54 -3.07 13.08
N ILE A 86 -7.36 -1.78 12.85
CA ILE A 86 -7.09 -0.80 13.91
C ILE A 86 -8.29 -0.72 14.87
N ALA A 87 -9.50 -0.74 14.34
CA ALA A 87 -10.71 -0.72 15.17
C ALA A 87 -10.82 -1.96 16.07
N GLU A 88 -10.37 -3.12 15.59
CA GLU A 88 -10.40 -4.36 16.37
C GLU A 88 -9.34 -4.35 17.49
N GLU A 89 -8.20 -3.72 17.26
CA GLU A 89 -7.10 -3.69 18.23
C GLU A 89 -7.21 -2.57 19.25
N LEU A 90 -8.05 -1.58 18.99
CA LEU A 90 -8.29 -0.47 19.88
C LEU A 90 -9.59 -0.68 20.66
#